data_e88515cb65265227c98c8229bf6b6300
#
_entry.id   e88515cb65265227c98c8229bf6b6300
#
_cell.length_a   1.000
_cell.length_b   1.000
_cell.length_c   1.000
_cell.angle_alpha   90.00
_cell.angle_beta   90.00
_cell.angle_gamma   90.00
#
_symmetry.space_group_name_H-M   'P 1'
#
loop_
_entity.id
_entity.type
_entity.pdbx_description
1 polymer ?
#
loop_
_entity_poly.entity_id
_entity_poly.type
_entity_poly.pdbx_seq_one_letter_code
_entity_poly.pdbx_strand_id
1 'polypeptide(L)'
;MQLPLQEYLNSLHASLLPLRDGKVATYIPELAKADPDWFGICLVTSDGYVYAAGDTEQSFTIQSISKPFVYAAALADQGRAAVLRRVGVEPTGDAFNSISLDPVTGAPLNPMINAGAIATTGLVAGRTADEQWQRIAKVMEAFAGRPLPVDEAVYRSESETGFRNRAIGWMLRNFGILEQDPTPVLENYFRQCSVQVTCRDLGLMAATLANNGVHPVTGRSALPVEHVASVLSVMSTCGMYDYAGSWLYEIGMPAKSGVAGGVLAVLPGRFGIGVFSPRLDDKGNSVRGIAACRRLSEDFGLHIFRNPRTPSLVLRREYSGAEAASRRLRPPEAAALLRKRAGRIRLLALQGDIALAGAEYVVRRIARLCEEADSFILDMHRVSRLDASAAQVLQETLRQVVQQGRSLVYSRIRARPELEEPLKCALQSEANGYLCFEDNDLAMEWCE
;
A
#
# COMPACT_ATOMS: atom_id res chain seq x y z
N MET A 1 -19.51 -13.73 -19.22
CA MET A 1 -18.13 -13.61 -19.73
C MET A 1 -17.21 -13.80 -18.52
N GLN A 2 -16.33 -14.78 -18.56
CA GLN A 2 -15.34 -15.00 -17.50
C GLN A 2 -14.26 -13.91 -17.61
N LEU A 3 -13.86 -13.33 -16.50
CA LEU A 3 -12.84 -12.27 -16.52
C LEU A 3 -11.45 -12.91 -16.71
N PRO A 4 -10.58 -12.35 -17.57
CA PRO A 4 -9.27 -12.94 -17.88
C PRO A 4 -8.40 -13.18 -16.65
N LEU A 5 -8.45 -12.30 -15.64
CA LEU A 5 -7.69 -12.46 -14.39
C LEU A 5 -8.22 -13.63 -13.54
N GLN A 6 -9.52 -13.91 -13.57
CA GLN A 6 -10.10 -15.09 -12.90
C GLN A 6 -9.66 -16.39 -13.57
N GLU A 7 -9.61 -16.43 -14.91
CA GLU A 7 -9.12 -17.58 -15.66
C GLU A 7 -7.62 -17.83 -15.39
N TYR A 8 -6.84 -16.76 -15.36
CA TYR A 8 -5.44 -16.84 -14.99
C TYR A 8 -5.27 -17.41 -13.57
N LEU A 9 -6.04 -16.91 -12.59
CA LEU A 9 -5.93 -17.35 -11.19
C LEU A 9 -6.30 -18.83 -11.04
N ASN A 10 -7.34 -19.30 -11.75
CA ASN A 10 -7.73 -20.71 -11.79
C ASN A 10 -6.60 -21.58 -12.40
N SER A 11 -5.99 -21.11 -13.48
CA SER A 11 -4.87 -21.80 -14.15
C SER A 11 -3.62 -21.84 -13.27
N LEU A 12 -3.30 -20.72 -12.58
CA LEU A 12 -2.21 -20.65 -11.62
C LEU A 12 -2.42 -21.64 -10.48
N HIS A 13 -3.61 -21.62 -9.87
CA HIS A 13 -3.99 -22.56 -8.80
C HIS A 13 -3.80 -24.00 -9.25
N ALA A 14 -4.38 -24.40 -10.40
CA ALA A 14 -4.25 -25.76 -10.95
C ALA A 14 -2.78 -26.16 -11.21
N SER A 15 -1.97 -25.23 -11.70
CA SER A 15 -0.54 -25.48 -11.99
C SER A 15 0.30 -25.75 -10.74
N LEU A 16 -0.11 -25.22 -9.59
CA LEU A 16 0.61 -25.34 -8.31
C LEU A 16 0.08 -26.47 -7.41
N LEU A 17 -1.07 -27.07 -7.71
CA LEU A 17 -1.61 -28.22 -6.96
C LEU A 17 -0.62 -29.40 -6.84
N PRO A 18 0.17 -29.76 -7.87
CA PRO A 18 1.14 -30.85 -7.79
C PRO A 18 2.32 -30.58 -6.85
N LEU A 19 2.55 -29.33 -6.44
CA LEU A 19 3.64 -28.96 -5.54
C LEU A 19 3.29 -29.41 -4.11
N ARG A 20 3.92 -30.52 -3.66
CA ARG A 20 3.64 -31.20 -2.38
C ARG A 20 4.82 -31.19 -1.42
N ASP A 21 5.83 -30.39 -1.69
CA ASP A 21 6.97 -30.21 -0.79
C ASP A 21 6.52 -29.53 0.52
N GLY A 22 7.34 -29.72 1.55
CA GLY A 22 7.10 -29.14 2.86
C GLY A 22 6.18 -30.00 3.75
N LYS A 23 6.00 -29.53 4.98
CA LYS A 23 5.24 -30.22 6.04
C LYS A 23 4.29 -29.26 6.74
N VAL A 24 3.18 -29.79 7.25
CA VAL A 24 2.27 -29.04 8.12
C VAL A 24 2.98 -28.70 9.45
N ALA A 25 2.71 -27.55 10.01
CA ALA A 25 3.26 -27.14 11.30
C ALA A 25 2.85 -28.10 12.43
N THR A 26 3.79 -28.45 13.29
CA THR A 26 3.58 -29.43 14.38
C THR A 26 3.95 -28.88 15.77
N TYR A 27 4.28 -27.58 15.88
CA TYR A 27 4.72 -26.99 17.15
C TYR A 27 3.59 -26.89 18.18
N ILE A 28 2.33 -26.85 17.75
CA ILE A 28 1.14 -27.09 18.58
C ILE A 28 0.26 -28.15 17.92
N PRO A 29 -0.43 -29.02 18.71
CA PRO A 29 -1.21 -30.15 18.18
C PRO A 29 -2.32 -29.74 17.21
N GLU A 30 -2.96 -28.59 17.42
CA GLU A 30 -4.08 -28.10 16.63
C GLU A 30 -3.67 -27.78 15.19
N LEU A 31 -2.50 -27.20 14.97
CA LEU A 31 -2.00 -26.92 13.62
C LEU A 31 -1.66 -28.17 12.85
N ALA A 32 -1.25 -29.24 13.54
CA ALA A 32 -0.95 -30.53 12.92
C ALA A 32 -2.18 -31.23 12.30
N LYS A 33 -3.40 -30.79 12.64
CA LYS A 33 -4.66 -31.33 12.12
C LYS A 33 -5.05 -30.78 10.74
N ALA A 34 -4.34 -29.77 10.23
CA ALA A 34 -4.66 -29.17 8.93
C ALA A 34 -4.46 -30.19 7.79
N ASP A 35 -5.39 -30.22 6.84
CA ASP A 35 -5.23 -31.03 5.64
C ASP A 35 -4.09 -30.41 4.78
N PRO A 36 -2.99 -31.15 4.55
CA PRO A 36 -1.84 -30.64 3.79
C PRO A 36 -2.16 -30.30 2.33
N ASP A 37 -3.28 -30.75 1.80
CA ASP A 37 -3.64 -30.52 0.40
C ASP A 37 -4.51 -29.28 0.19
N TRP A 38 -5.03 -28.64 1.26
CA TRP A 38 -5.72 -27.34 1.12
C TRP A 38 -4.86 -26.32 0.41
N PHE A 39 -5.49 -25.62 -0.53
CA PHE A 39 -4.84 -24.54 -1.25
C PHE A 39 -5.86 -23.53 -1.80
N GLY A 40 -5.73 -22.28 -1.40
CA GLY A 40 -6.52 -21.16 -1.87
C GLY A 40 -5.67 -19.97 -2.24
N ILE A 41 -6.06 -19.25 -3.29
CA ILE A 41 -5.47 -17.97 -3.72
C ILE A 41 -6.59 -16.96 -3.85
N CYS A 42 -6.43 -15.79 -3.22
CA CYS A 42 -7.35 -14.67 -3.35
C CYS A 42 -6.58 -13.40 -3.70
N LEU A 43 -7.06 -12.67 -4.71
CA LEU A 43 -6.55 -11.36 -5.11
C LEU A 43 -7.71 -10.38 -5.02
N VAL A 44 -7.49 -9.25 -4.31
CA VAL A 44 -8.49 -8.20 -4.12
C VAL A 44 -7.93 -6.88 -4.62
N THR A 45 -8.63 -6.24 -5.55
CA THR A 45 -8.24 -4.94 -6.10
C THR A 45 -8.52 -3.80 -5.10
N SER A 46 -7.85 -2.66 -5.26
CA SER A 46 -8.05 -1.48 -4.40
C SER A 46 -9.47 -0.88 -4.50
N ASP A 47 -10.24 -1.22 -5.53
CA ASP A 47 -11.66 -0.87 -5.71
C ASP A 47 -12.62 -1.95 -5.22
N GLY A 48 -12.10 -3.02 -4.60
CA GLY A 48 -12.90 -4.02 -3.89
C GLY A 48 -13.35 -5.24 -4.70
N TYR A 49 -12.88 -5.40 -5.95
CA TYR A 49 -13.19 -6.61 -6.72
C TYR A 49 -12.35 -7.79 -6.24
N VAL A 50 -13.00 -8.95 -6.06
CA VAL A 50 -12.38 -10.16 -5.49
C VAL A 50 -12.27 -11.25 -6.56
N TYR A 51 -11.06 -11.74 -6.77
CA TYR A 51 -10.75 -12.93 -7.57
C TYR A 51 -10.30 -14.05 -6.63
N ALA A 52 -10.86 -15.24 -6.77
CA ALA A 52 -10.63 -16.35 -5.83
C ALA A 52 -10.52 -17.68 -6.58
N ALA A 53 -9.59 -18.54 -6.16
CA ALA A 53 -9.39 -19.87 -6.70
C ALA A 53 -9.04 -20.86 -5.60
N GLY A 54 -9.62 -22.07 -5.62
CA GLY A 54 -9.39 -23.13 -4.65
C GLY A 54 -10.08 -22.88 -3.30
N ASP A 55 -9.48 -23.34 -2.22
CA ASP A 55 -10.03 -23.39 -0.85
C ASP A 55 -10.02 -22.02 -0.15
N THR A 56 -10.55 -20.99 -0.79
CA THR A 56 -10.47 -19.61 -0.30
C THR A 56 -11.35 -19.31 0.90
N GLU A 57 -12.37 -20.13 1.16
CA GLU A 57 -13.27 -20.00 2.31
C GLU A 57 -12.89 -20.97 3.46
N GLN A 58 -11.84 -21.80 3.29
CA GLN A 58 -11.35 -22.65 4.37
C GLN A 58 -10.82 -21.79 5.51
N SER A 59 -11.36 -22.00 6.72
CA SER A 59 -10.94 -21.28 7.92
C SER A 59 -9.63 -21.86 8.47
N PHE A 60 -8.74 -20.97 8.94
CA PHE A 60 -7.49 -21.29 9.62
C PHE A 60 -7.10 -20.15 10.57
N THR A 61 -6.20 -20.39 11.50
CA THR A 61 -5.75 -19.33 12.42
C THR A 61 -4.71 -18.43 11.79
N ILE A 62 -4.86 -17.12 12.00
CA ILE A 62 -4.04 -16.07 11.36
C ILE A 62 -2.57 -16.14 11.78
N GLN A 63 -2.28 -16.61 12.99
CA GLN A 63 -0.94 -16.74 13.52
C GLN A 63 -0.13 -15.43 13.39
N SER A 64 1.12 -15.52 12.95
CA SER A 64 2.01 -14.36 12.82
C SER A 64 1.55 -13.30 11.80
N ILE A 65 0.54 -13.57 10.97
CA ILE A 65 -0.04 -12.55 10.09
C ILE A 65 -0.82 -11.50 10.91
N SER A 66 -1.18 -11.77 12.16
CA SER A 66 -1.78 -10.79 13.08
C SER A 66 -0.84 -9.61 13.42
N LYS A 67 0.47 -9.83 13.40
CA LYS A 67 1.49 -8.87 13.87
C LYS A 67 1.45 -7.50 13.19
N PRO A 68 1.39 -7.37 11.85
CA PRO A 68 1.26 -6.06 11.20
C PRO A 68 0.02 -5.28 11.63
N PHE A 69 -1.08 -5.94 11.90
CA PHE A 69 -2.34 -5.28 12.29
C PHE A 69 -2.32 -4.79 13.74
N VAL A 70 -1.69 -5.56 14.63
CA VAL A 70 -1.47 -5.12 16.03
C VAL A 70 -0.42 -4.01 16.11
N TYR A 71 0.62 -4.08 15.29
CA TYR A 71 1.57 -2.97 15.12
C TYR A 71 0.87 -1.71 14.59
N ALA A 72 -0.02 -1.85 13.61
CA ALA A 72 -0.86 -0.76 13.10
C ALA A 72 -1.74 -0.16 14.22
N ALA A 73 -2.36 -1.00 15.07
CA ALA A 73 -3.12 -0.54 16.23
C ALA A 73 -2.24 0.25 17.21
N ALA A 74 -1.06 -0.26 17.55
CA ALA A 74 -0.12 0.43 18.42
C ALA A 74 0.33 1.80 17.85
N LEU A 75 0.59 1.88 16.54
CA LEU A 75 0.91 3.14 15.86
C LEU A 75 -0.25 4.14 15.93
N ALA A 76 -1.48 3.70 15.69
CA ALA A 76 -2.66 4.53 15.75
C ALA A 76 -2.96 5.05 17.17
N ASP A 77 -2.70 4.22 18.19
CA ASP A 77 -3.02 4.54 19.57
C ASP A 77 -1.94 5.38 20.26
N GLN A 78 -0.65 5.15 19.96
CA GLN A 78 0.50 5.77 20.64
C GLN A 78 1.28 6.76 19.77
N GLY A 79 1.10 6.70 18.46
CA GLY A 79 1.91 7.43 17.50
C GLY A 79 3.31 6.82 17.29
N ARG A 80 3.89 7.09 16.11
CA ARG A 80 5.16 6.52 15.64
C ARG A 80 6.32 6.72 16.63
N ALA A 81 6.46 7.93 17.19
CA ALA A 81 7.59 8.24 18.07
C ALA A 81 7.56 7.42 19.38
N ALA A 82 6.38 7.19 19.95
CA ALA A 82 6.24 6.39 21.17
C ALA A 82 6.52 4.91 20.91
N VAL A 83 6.02 4.36 19.80
CA VAL A 83 6.26 2.97 19.43
C VAL A 83 7.75 2.73 19.17
N LEU A 84 8.44 3.61 18.43
CA LEU A 84 9.87 3.48 18.14
C LEU A 84 10.78 3.51 19.37
N ARG A 85 10.35 4.11 20.47
CA ARG A 85 11.10 4.03 21.74
C ARG A 85 11.07 2.65 22.39
N ARG A 86 10.13 1.80 22.01
CA ARG A 86 9.91 0.46 22.61
C ARG A 86 10.21 -0.69 21.66
N VAL A 87 10.08 -0.47 20.36
CA VAL A 87 10.24 -1.51 19.32
C VAL A 87 10.95 -0.87 18.13
N GLY A 88 12.06 -1.46 17.69
CA GLY A 88 12.79 -1.05 16.50
C GLY A 88 12.09 -1.43 15.19
N VAL A 89 12.79 -1.25 14.08
CA VAL A 89 12.29 -1.56 12.72
C VAL A 89 13.32 -2.33 11.87
N GLU A 90 14.42 -2.76 12.49
CA GLU A 90 15.53 -3.40 11.80
C GLU A 90 15.33 -4.91 11.62
N PRO A 91 15.68 -5.49 10.46
CA PRO A 91 15.68 -6.94 10.28
C PRO A 91 16.74 -7.62 11.17
N THR A 92 16.42 -8.80 11.70
CA THR A 92 17.33 -9.55 12.59
C THR A 92 18.23 -10.52 11.85
N GLY A 93 17.76 -11.06 10.71
CA GLY A 93 18.39 -12.22 10.07
C GLY A 93 18.19 -13.54 10.81
N ASP A 94 17.58 -13.51 12.00
CA ASP A 94 17.34 -14.66 12.87
C ASP A 94 15.96 -15.29 12.64
N ALA A 95 15.78 -16.53 13.13
CA ALA A 95 14.48 -17.16 13.17
C ALA A 95 13.48 -16.32 13.99
N PHE A 96 12.20 -16.32 13.57
CA PHE A 96 11.13 -15.49 14.15
C PHE A 96 10.89 -15.67 15.67
N ASN A 97 11.28 -16.79 16.20
CA ASN A 97 11.17 -17.16 17.60
C ASN A 97 12.49 -17.00 18.39
N SER A 98 13.53 -16.45 17.79
CA SER A 98 14.76 -16.08 18.48
C SER A 98 14.52 -14.97 19.48
N ILE A 99 15.31 -14.96 20.56
CA ILE A 99 15.28 -13.89 21.54
C ILE A 99 16.22 -12.79 21.07
N SER A 100 15.80 -12.04 20.05
CA SER A 100 16.61 -11.00 19.42
C SER A 100 16.18 -9.65 19.99
N LEU A 101 16.90 -9.22 21.05
CA LEU A 101 16.75 -7.92 21.70
C LEU A 101 18.02 -7.11 21.51
N ASP A 102 17.88 -5.79 21.42
CA ASP A 102 19.01 -4.87 21.43
C ASP A 102 19.77 -5.04 22.75
N PRO A 103 21.10 -5.27 22.73
CA PRO A 103 21.86 -5.60 23.93
C PRO A 103 21.98 -4.44 24.94
N VAL A 104 21.75 -3.20 24.49
CA VAL A 104 21.86 -2.00 25.33
C VAL A 104 20.51 -1.58 25.89
N THR A 105 19.50 -1.52 25.02
CA THR A 105 18.17 -1.01 25.39
C THR A 105 17.20 -2.10 25.77
N GLY A 106 17.47 -3.36 25.43
CA GLY A 106 16.52 -4.48 25.56
C GLY A 106 15.31 -4.40 24.62
N ALA A 107 15.27 -3.42 23.72
CA ALA A 107 14.17 -3.27 22.79
C ALA A 107 14.19 -4.37 21.71
N PRO A 108 13.04 -4.93 21.33
CA PRO A 108 12.92 -5.83 20.19
C PRO A 108 13.32 -5.10 18.90
N LEU A 109 14.05 -5.78 18.02
CA LEU A 109 14.58 -5.17 16.79
C LEU A 109 13.49 -4.80 15.78
N ASN A 110 12.36 -5.52 15.75
CA ASN A 110 11.21 -5.16 14.91
C ASN A 110 9.89 -5.81 15.41
N PRO A 111 8.71 -5.31 14.99
CA PRO A 111 7.41 -5.81 15.44
C PRO A 111 6.99 -7.14 14.79
N MET A 112 7.75 -7.70 13.84
CA MET A 112 7.41 -8.94 13.12
C MET A 112 7.99 -10.19 13.78
N ILE A 113 8.97 -10.06 14.69
CA ILE A 113 9.44 -11.14 15.58
C ILE A 113 8.55 -11.22 16.82
N ASN A 114 8.58 -12.36 17.53
CA ASN A 114 7.69 -12.57 18.68
C ASN A 114 7.90 -11.52 19.79
N ALA A 115 9.14 -11.18 20.12
CA ALA A 115 9.44 -10.16 21.13
C ALA A 115 8.81 -8.80 20.77
N GLY A 116 8.95 -8.36 19.53
CA GLY A 116 8.35 -7.11 19.07
C GLY A 116 6.83 -7.16 18.99
N ALA A 117 6.26 -8.29 18.60
CA ALA A 117 4.82 -8.46 18.58
C ALA A 117 4.21 -8.43 19.99
N ILE A 118 4.84 -9.06 20.98
CA ILE A 118 4.42 -8.99 22.38
C ILE A 118 4.54 -7.55 22.90
N ALA A 119 5.64 -6.86 22.60
CA ALA A 119 5.81 -5.46 22.98
C ALA A 119 4.74 -4.55 22.34
N THR A 120 4.44 -4.70 21.05
CA THR A 120 3.39 -3.93 20.37
C THR A 120 1.99 -4.26 20.87
N THR A 121 1.72 -5.52 21.26
CA THR A 121 0.47 -5.91 21.93
C THR A 121 0.30 -5.12 23.23
N GLY A 122 1.37 -4.98 24.04
CA GLY A 122 1.36 -4.18 25.25
C GLY A 122 1.16 -2.67 25.05
N LEU A 123 1.40 -2.16 23.83
CA LEU A 123 1.24 -0.74 23.47
C LEU A 123 -0.16 -0.40 22.97
N VAL A 124 -1.00 -1.38 22.65
CA VAL A 124 -2.39 -1.13 22.22
C VAL A 124 -3.19 -0.53 23.38
N ALA A 125 -4.03 0.46 23.11
CA ALA A 125 -4.82 1.16 24.11
C ALA A 125 -5.84 0.25 24.79
N GLY A 126 -5.97 0.40 26.12
CA GLY A 126 -6.91 -0.29 26.98
C GLY A 126 -6.45 -0.19 28.43
N ARG A 127 -7.40 0.03 29.38
CA ARG A 127 -7.11 0.08 30.82
C ARG A 127 -7.06 -1.32 31.43
N THR A 128 -7.73 -2.27 30.78
CA THR A 128 -7.76 -3.68 31.18
C THR A 128 -7.32 -4.55 30.00
N ALA A 129 -6.95 -5.80 30.27
CA ALA A 129 -6.64 -6.77 29.23
C ALA A 129 -7.81 -6.98 28.24
N ASP A 130 -9.03 -6.96 28.74
CA ASP A 130 -10.23 -7.14 27.91
C ASP A 130 -10.49 -5.92 27.02
N GLU A 131 -10.34 -4.70 27.52
CA GLU A 131 -10.43 -3.48 26.68
C GLU A 131 -9.37 -3.49 25.58
N GLN A 132 -8.14 -3.87 25.93
CA GLN A 132 -7.03 -4.00 24.97
C GLN A 132 -7.33 -5.07 23.91
N TRP A 133 -7.84 -6.23 24.33
CA TRP A 133 -8.29 -7.28 23.42
C TRP A 133 -9.39 -6.78 22.47
N GLN A 134 -10.41 -6.13 22.98
CA GLN A 134 -11.48 -5.55 22.17
C GLN A 134 -10.95 -4.54 21.14
N ARG A 135 -9.94 -3.75 21.51
CA ARG A 135 -9.29 -2.81 20.60
C ARG A 135 -8.55 -3.55 19.48
N ILE A 136 -7.79 -4.61 19.80
CA ILE A 136 -7.11 -5.46 18.82
C ILE A 136 -8.12 -6.09 17.86
N ALA A 137 -9.16 -6.74 18.41
CA ALA A 137 -10.20 -7.38 17.62
C ALA A 137 -10.88 -6.39 16.63
N LYS A 138 -11.27 -5.20 17.13
CA LYS A 138 -11.86 -4.15 16.27
C LYS A 138 -10.97 -3.71 15.11
N VAL A 139 -9.66 -3.61 15.33
CA VAL A 139 -8.73 -3.26 14.26
C VAL A 139 -8.68 -4.38 13.23
N MET A 140 -8.54 -5.64 13.66
CA MET A 140 -8.51 -6.77 12.75
C MET A 140 -9.82 -6.92 11.96
N GLU A 141 -10.98 -6.73 12.63
CA GLU A 141 -12.31 -6.69 11.99
C GLU A 141 -12.42 -5.55 10.96
N ALA A 142 -11.88 -4.37 11.26
CA ALA A 142 -11.89 -3.25 10.33
C ALA A 142 -11.09 -3.54 9.06
N PHE A 143 -9.96 -4.25 9.20
CA PHE A 143 -9.15 -4.70 8.05
C PHE A 143 -9.82 -5.81 7.24
N ALA A 144 -10.53 -6.74 7.89
CA ALA A 144 -11.22 -7.85 7.21
C ALA A 144 -12.61 -7.48 6.68
N GLY A 145 -13.21 -6.41 7.22
CA GLY A 145 -14.57 -5.96 6.90
C GLY A 145 -15.68 -6.78 7.56
N ARG A 146 -15.34 -7.72 8.45
CA ARG A 146 -16.26 -8.58 9.20
C ARG A 146 -15.70 -8.97 10.57
N PRO A 147 -16.55 -9.40 11.52
CA PRO A 147 -16.11 -10.01 12.76
C PRO A 147 -15.28 -11.26 12.53
N LEU A 148 -14.23 -11.42 13.31
CA LEU A 148 -13.31 -12.56 13.24
C LEU A 148 -13.37 -13.33 14.59
N PRO A 149 -13.79 -14.60 14.61
CA PRO A 149 -13.82 -15.39 15.83
C PRO A 149 -12.41 -15.84 16.26
N VAL A 150 -12.24 -16.12 17.53
CA VAL A 150 -11.05 -16.77 18.08
C VAL A 150 -11.25 -18.28 18.09
N ASP A 151 -10.24 -19.04 17.68
CA ASP A 151 -10.20 -20.49 17.87
C ASP A 151 -9.75 -20.79 19.31
N GLU A 152 -10.72 -21.18 20.15
CA GLU A 152 -10.48 -21.43 21.57
C GLU A 152 -9.55 -22.64 21.82
N ALA A 153 -9.52 -23.62 20.91
CA ALA A 153 -8.64 -24.78 21.05
C ALA A 153 -7.19 -24.38 20.76
N VAL A 154 -6.97 -23.61 19.68
CA VAL A 154 -5.65 -23.06 19.34
C VAL A 154 -5.19 -22.08 20.42
N TYR A 155 -6.06 -21.19 20.92
CA TYR A 155 -5.71 -20.26 21.99
C TYR A 155 -5.24 -20.97 23.25
N ARG A 156 -5.97 -22.01 23.71
CA ARG A 156 -5.56 -22.80 24.89
C ARG A 156 -4.21 -23.50 24.68
N SER A 157 -4.02 -24.09 23.49
CA SER A 157 -2.79 -24.77 23.14
C SER A 157 -1.60 -23.80 23.11
N GLU A 158 -1.74 -22.61 22.49
CA GLU A 158 -0.72 -21.54 22.49
C GLU A 158 -0.42 -21.05 23.92
N SER A 159 -1.46 -20.85 24.75
CA SER A 159 -1.28 -20.42 26.14
C SER A 159 -0.60 -21.49 26.99
N GLU A 160 -0.95 -22.76 26.87
CA GLU A 160 -0.37 -23.86 27.65
C GLU A 160 1.08 -24.17 27.26
N THR A 161 1.42 -24.08 25.98
CA THR A 161 2.74 -24.47 25.44
C THR A 161 3.66 -23.29 25.18
N GLY A 162 3.19 -22.06 25.34
CA GLY A 162 3.89 -20.81 24.99
C GLY A 162 5.04 -20.42 25.93
N PHE A 163 5.80 -21.37 26.49
CA PHE A 163 6.88 -21.10 27.48
C PHE A 163 7.91 -20.10 26.98
N ARG A 164 8.34 -20.22 25.71
CA ARG A 164 9.31 -19.29 25.11
C ARG A 164 8.76 -17.86 25.04
N ASN A 165 7.50 -17.67 24.64
CA ASN A 165 6.86 -16.37 24.58
C ASN A 165 6.67 -15.79 26.00
N ARG A 166 6.39 -16.62 27.00
CA ARG A 166 6.35 -16.18 28.42
C ARG A 166 7.72 -15.72 28.89
N ALA A 167 8.80 -16.46 28.59
CA ALA A 167 10.16 -16.04 28.89
C ALA A 167 10.52 -14.68 28.23
N ILE A 168 10.16 -14.49 26.95
CA ILE A 168 10.31 -13.21 26.23
C ILE A 168 9.54 -12.09 26.94
N GLY A 169 8.30 -12.32 27.33
CA GLY A 169 7.49 -11.33 28.04
C GLY A 169 8.14 -10.86 29.35
N TRP A 170 8.67 -11.79 30.15
CA TRP A 170 9.41 -11.44 31.36
C TRP A 170 10.73 -10.75 31.12
N MET A 171 11.44 -11.07 30.04
CA MET A 171 12.61 -10.32 29.61
C MET A 171 12.27 -8.88 29.22
N LEU A 172 11.21 -8.69 28.43
CA LEU A 172 10.71 -7.35 28.07
C LEU A 172 10.31 -6.54 29.31
N ARG A 173 9.74 -7.19 30.31
CA ARG A 173 9.45 -6.58 31.62
C ARG A 173 10.74 -6.16 32.34
N ASN A 174 11.74 -7.04 32.38
CA ASN A 174 13.03 -6.77 33.01
C ASN A 174 13.73 -5.53 32.41
N PHE A 175 13.64 -5.35 31.10
CA PHE A 175 14.21 -4.18 30.39
C PHE A 175 13.30 -2.94 30.42
N GLY A 176 12.14 -3.00 31.08
CA GLY A 176 11.19 -1.88 31.14
C GLY A 176 10.49 -1.57 29.81
N ILE A 177 10.54 -2.48 28.84
CA ILE A 177 9.76 -2.37 27.59
C ILE A 177 8.27 -2.57 27.90
N LEU A 178 7.94 -3.56 28.71
CA LEU A 178 6.63 -3.71 29.36
C LEU A 178 6.71 -3.16 30.78
N GLU A 179 5.79 -2.26 31.15
CA GLU A 179 5.82 -1.57 32.46
C GLU A 179 5.10 -2.35 33.58
N GLN A 180 4.24 -3.31 33.22
CA GLN A 180 3.42 -4.08 34.15
C GLN A 180 3.66 -5.59 33.99
N ASP A 181 2.89 -6.40 34.71
CA ASP A 181 2.89 -7.85 34.56
C ASP A 181 2.67 -8.23 33.08
N PRO A 182 3.59 -9.01 32.47
CA PRO A 182 3.45 -9.39 31.07
C PRO A 182 2.33 -10.41 30.82
N THR A 183 1.78 -11.06 31.83
CA THR A 183 0.82 -12.16 31.68
C THR A 183 -0.44 -11.74 30.91
N PRO A 184 -1.12 -10.61 31.19
CA PRO A 184 -2.27 -10.19 30.43
C PRO A 184 -1.95 -9.85 28.96
N VAL A 185 -0.77 -9.27 28.72
CA VAL A 185 -0.29 -8.96 27.37
C VAL A 185 -0.03 -10.24 26.58
N LEU A 186 0.57 -11.25 27.22
CA LEU A 186 0.83 -12.56 26.61
C LEU A 186 -0.46 -13.29 26.26
N GLU A 187 -1.47 -13.25 27.12
CA GLU A 187 -2.78 -13.85 26.83
C GLU A 187 -3.43 -13.16 25.59
N ASN A 188 -3.36 -11.83 25.49
CA ASN A 188 -3.83 -11.11 24.30
C ASN A 188 -2.99 -11.44 23.05
N TYR A 189 -1.68 -11.64 23.22
CA TYR A 189 -0.82 -12.09 22.12
C TYR A 189 -1.19 -13.50 21.64
N PHE A 190 -1.51 -14.44 22.53
CA PHE A 190 -1.98 -15.77 22.13
C PHE A 190 -3.36 -15.71 21.47
N ARG A 191 -4.29 -14.89 21.99
CA ARG A 191 -5.60 -14.67 21.36
C ARG A 191 -5.49 -14.11 19.95
N GLN A 192 -4.65 -13.10 19.72
CA GLN A 192 -4.48 -12.53 18.37
C GLN A 192 -3.92 -13.54 17.36
N CYS A 193 -3.02 -14.44 17.79
CA CYS A 193 -2.50 -15.52 16.94
C CYS A 193 -3.60 -16.54 16.58
N SER A 194 -4.57 -16.71 17.45
CA SER A 194 -5.65 -17.71 17.35
C SER A 194 -6.92 -17.20 16.66
N VAL A 195 -6.91 -15.97 16.13
CA VAL A 195 -8.02 -15.43 15.34
C VAL A 195 -8.18 -16.22 14.06
N GLN A 196 -9.41 -16.66 13.77
CA GLN A 196 -9.76 -17.40 12.55
C GLN A 196 -9.99 -16.45 11.38
N VAL A 197 -9.34 -16.77 10.27
CA VAL A 197 -9.46 -16.06 8.98
C VAL A 197 -9.60 -17.08 7.86
N THR A 198 -10.00 -16.58 6.70
CA THR A 198 -9.97 -17.31 5.43
C THR A 198 -8.91 -16.70 4.50
N CYS A 199 -8.59 -17.39 3.42
CA CYS A 199 -7.73 -16.83 2.36
C CYS A 199 -8.33 -15.53 1.79
N ARG A 200 -9.66 -15.47 1.67
CA ARG A 200 -10.39 -14.27 1.24
C ARG A 200 -10.23 -13.10 2.21
N ASP A 201 -10.31 -13.36 3.52
CA ASP A 201 -10.07 -12.32 4.53
C ASP A 201 -8.65 -11.76 4.40
N LEU A 202 -7.63 -12.62 4.23
CA LEU A 202 -6.26 -12.15 4.01
C LEU A 202 -6.14 -11.24 2.77
N GLY A 203 -6.81 -11.60 1.68
CA GLY A 203 -6.87 -10.76 0.48
C GLY A 203 -7.48 -9.38 0.75
N LEU A 204 -8.59 -9.31 1.49
CA LEU A 204 -9.26 -8.07 1.89
C LEU A 204 -8.41 -7.24 2.86
N MET A 205 -7.80 -7.88 3.87
CA MET A 205 -6.89 -7.23 4.82
C MET A 205 -5.67 -6.64 4.10
N ALA A 206 -5.11 -7.36 3.13
CA ALA A 206 -4.01 -6.88 2.29
C ALA A 206 -4.46 -5.71 1.39
N ALA A 207 -5.64 -5.80 0.78
CA ALA A 207 -6.20 -4.74 -0.07
C ALA A 207 -6.52 -3.48 0.73
N THR A 208 -6.91 -3.60 2.01
CA THR A 208 -7.08 -2.47 2.92
C THR A 208 -5.76 -1.71 3.12
N LEU A 209 -4.63 -2.42 3.31
CA LEU A 209 -3.30 -1.80 3.32
C LEU A 209 -2.94 -1.20 1.96
N ALA A 210 -3.23 -1.90 0.86
CA ALA A 210 -2.99 -1.39 -0.49
C ALA A 210 -3.79 -0.11 -0.79
N ASN A 211 -4.98 0.02 -0.20
CA ASN A 211 -5.89 1.16 -0.36
C ASN A 211 -5.72 2.21 0.77
N ASN A 212 -4.48 2.48 1.18
CA ASN A 212 -4.14 3.50 2.17
C ASN A 212 -4.89 3.37 3.52
N GLY A 213 -5.14 2.13 3.96
CA GLY A 213 -5.80 1.85 5.24
C GLY A 213 -7.34 1.92 5.20
N VAL A 214 -7.93 2.11 4.03
CA VAL A 214 -9.38 2.13 3.83
C VAL A 214 -9.84 0.79 3.25
N HIS A 215 -10.78 0.12 3.90
CA HIS A 215 -11.32 -1.16 3.43
C HIS A 215 -12.06 -0.98 2.09
N PRO A 216 -11.65 -1.68 1.01
CA PRO A 216 -12.08 -1.35 -0.35
C PRO A 216 -13.58 -1.61 -0.62
N VAL A 217 -14.20 -2.50 0.15
CA VAL A 217 -15.63 -2.84 -0.01
C VAL A 217 -16.53 -2.01 0.91
N THR A 218 -16.12 -1.83 2.19
CA THR A 218 -16.96 -1.13 3.19
C THR A 218 -16.73 0.38 3.21
N GLY A 219 -15.63 0.87 2.64
CA GLY A 219 -15.23 2.28 2.69
C GLY A 219 -14.80 2.77 4.08
N ARG A 220 -14.72 1.89 5.08
CA ARG A 220 -14.34 2.25 6.45
C ARG A 220 -12.82 2.33 6.58
N SER A 221 -12.33 3.35 7.28
CA SER A 221 -10.91 3.46 7.63
C SER A 221 -10.59 2.46 8.74
N ALA A 222 -9.63 1.57 8.47
CA ALA A 222 -9.06 0.62 9.43
C ALA A 222 -7.77 1.16 10.06
N LEU A 223 -7.03 2.02 9.33
CA LEU A 223 -5.77 2.63 9.76
C LEU A 223 -5.63 4.03 9.17
N PRO A 224 -5.23 5.05 9.95
CA PRO A 224 -4.84 6.35 9.41
C PRO A 224 -3.72 6.22 8.36
N VAL A 225 -3.85 6.97 7.26
CA VAL A 225 -2.96 6.86 6.08
C VAL A 225 -1.48 7.09 6.41
N GLU A 226 -1.20 7.98 7.38
CA GLU A 226 0.16 8.30 7.82
C GLU A 226 0.92 7.11 8.43
N HIS A 227 0.23 6.07 8.87
CA HIS A 227 0.83 4.88 9.46
C HIS A 227 1.01 3.72 8.47
N VAL A 228 0.31 3.75 7.32
CA VAL A 228 0.34 2.66 6.32
C VAL A 228 1.75 2.42 5.80
N ALA A 229 2.48 3.49 5.45
CA ALA A 229 3.86 3.37 4.98
C ALA A 229 4.78 2.72 6.01
N SER A 230 4.61 3.01 7.31
CA SER A 230 5.39 2.40 8.39
C SER A 230 5.14 0.90 8.50
N VAL A 231 3.88 0.46 8.40
CA VAL A 231 3.51 -0.97 8.42
C VAL A 231 4.09 -1.70 7.22
N LEU A 232 3.90 -1.16 6.01
CA LEU A 232 4.38 -1.77 4.77
C LEU A 232 5.91 -1.84 4.70
N SER A 233 6.62 -0.82 5.20
CA SER A 233 8.09 -0.81 5.25
C SER A 233 8.63 -1.96 6.10
N VAL A 234 8.08 -2.14 7.31
CA VAL A 234 8.51 -3.24 8.20
C VAL A 234 8.09 -4.61 7.63
N MET A 235 6.92 -4.71 7.00
CA MET A 235 6.54 -5.94 6.28
C MET A 235 7.51 -6.29 5.15
N SER A 236 8.05 -5.28 4.45
CA SER A 236 9.01 -5.51 3.35
C SER A 236 10.32 -6.12 3.81
N THR A 237 10.83 -5.68 4.96
CA THR A 237 12.16 -6.07 5.46
C THR A 237 12.15 -7.21 6.48
N CYS A 238 11.01 -7.40 7.19
CA CYS A 238 10.93 -8.32 8.33
C CYS A 238 9.77 -9.32 8.24
N GLY A 239 8.88 -9.21 7.24
CA GLY A 239 7.60 -9.93 7.26
C GLY A 239 7.69 -11.42 6.94
N MET A 240 8.74 -11.88 6.25
CA MET A 240 8.92 -13.26 5.79
C MET A 240 10.00 -14.02 6.55
N TYR A 241 10.15 -13.70 7.84
CA TYR A 241 11.15 -14.32 8.73
C TYR A 241 12.59 -14.14 8.18
N ASP A 242 13.43 -15.15 8.27
CA ASP A 242 14.78 -15.21 7.70
C ASP A 242 14.79 -15.32 6.15
N TYR A 243 13.64 -15.40 5.51
CA TYR A 243 13.47 -15.34 4.05
C TYR A 243 13.15 -13.93 3.52
N ALA A 244 13.00 -12.92 4.39
CA ALA A 244 12.56 -11.59 3.99
C ALA A 244 13.42 -10.93 2.91
N GLY A 245 14.75 -11.08 3.00
CA GLY A 245 15.68 -10.56 1.99
C GLY A 245 15.49 -11.21 0.62
N SER A 246 15.43 -12.55 0.55
CA SER A 246 15.18 -13.31 -0.69
C SER A 246 13.79 -13.01 -1.25
N TRP A 247 12.78 -12.90 -0.39
CA TRP A 247 11.43 -12.50 -0.78
C TRP A 247 11.40 -11.14 -1.45
N LEU A 248 12.04 -10.13 -0.84
CA LEU A 248 12.11 -8.78 -1.41
C LEU A 248 12.85 -8.78 -2.75
N TYR A 249 13.94 -9.55 -2.87
CA TYR A 249 14.73 -9.65 -4.09
C TYR A 249 13.98 -10.34 -5.23
N GLU A 250 13.26 -11.45 -4.95
CA GLU A 250 12.60 -12.27 -5.97
C GLU A 250 11.19 -11.78 -6.30
N ILE A 251 10.41 -11.44 -5.28
CA ILE A 251 8.96 -11.17 -5.37
C ILE A 251 8.66 -9.67 -5.26
N GLY A 252 9.34 -8.99 -4.33
CA GLY A 252 9.35 -7.53 -4.24
C GLY A 252 8.03 -6.89 -3.79
N MET A 253 7.24 -7.58 -2.99
CA MET A 253 6.02 -7.04 -2.37
C MET A 253 6.12 -7.07 -0.84
N PRO A 254 5.69 -6.03 -0.10
CA PRO A 254 5.49 -6.15 1.34
C PRO A 254 4.63 -7.36 1.67
N ALA A 255 5.06 -8.21 2.58
CA ALA A 255 4.32 -9.44 2.89
C ALA A 255 4.43 -9.85 4.36
N LYS A 256 3.54 -10.73 4.80
CA LYS A 256 3.63 -11.44 6.08
C LYS A 256 3.18 -12.87 5.95
N SER A 257 3.98 -13.80 6.48
CA SER A 257 3.64 -15.21 6.57
C SER A 257 3.20 -15.62 7.98
N GLY A 258 2.44 -16.71 8.04
CA GLY A 258 2.01 -17.36 9.27
C GLY A 258 2.18 -18.87 9.18
N VAL A 259 2.58 -19.49 10.28
CA VAL A 259 2.88 -20.92 10.39
C VAL A 259 1.67 -21.85 10.21
N ALA A 260 0.46 -21.33 10.13
CA ALA A 260 -0.71 -22.09 9.68
C ALA A 260 -0.74 -22.28 8.15
N GLY A 261 0.16 -21.65 7.39
CA GLY A 261 0.24 -21.75 5.92
C GLY A 261 -0.33 -20.55 5.18
N GLY A 262 -0.70 -19.48 5.90
CA GLY A 262 -1.14 -18.23 5.30
C GLY A 262 0.04 -17.37 4.82
N VAL A 263 -0.15 -16.68 3.69
CA VAL A 263 0.70 -15.58 3.21
C VAL A 263 -0.18 -14.41 2.80
N LEU A 264 0.14 -13.23 3.31
CA LEU A 264 -0.49 -11.98 2.94
C LEU A 264 0.56 -11.12 2.23
N ALA A 265 0.27 -10.64 1.02
CA ALA A 265 1.15 -9.74 0.28
C ALA A 265 0.39 -8.53 -0.25
N VAL A 266 1.08 -7.39 -0.34
CA VAL A 266 0.47 -6.09 -0.66
C VAL A 266 1.17 -5.46 -1.85
N LEU A 267 0.42 -5.06 -2.87
CA LEU A 267 0.90 -4.15 -3.90
C LEU A 267 0.26 -2.78 -3.68
N PRO A 268 0.99 -1.80 -3.10
CA PRO A 268 0.43 -0.49 -2.73
C PRO A 268 -0.26 0.20 -3.91
N GLY A 269 -1.46 0.72 -3.66
CA GLY A 269 -2.28 1.42 -4.65
C GLY A 269 -2.93 0.54 -5.72
N ARG A 270 -2.78 -0.80 -5.67
CA ARG A 270 -3.31 -1.71 -6.69
C ARG A 270 -4.16 -2.84 -6.13
N PHE A 271 -3.57 -3.76 -5.36
CA PHE A 271 -4.30 -4.90 -4.81
C PHE A 271 -3.60 -5.57 -3.62
N GLY A 272 -4.37 -6.36 -2.90
CA GLY A 272 -3.92 -7.30 -1.89
C GLY A 272 -4.01 -8.73 -2.37
N ILE A 273 -3.11 -9.57 -1.87
CA ILE A 273 -3.06 -11.00 -2.15
C ILE A 273 -3.13 -11.75 -0.83
N GLY A 274 -4.03 -12.73 -0.74
CA GLY A 274 -4.07 -13.75 0.29
C GLY A 274 -3.79 -15.12 -0.33
N VAL A 275 -2.93 -15.91 0.28
CA VAL A 275 -2.73 -17.31 -0.09
C VAL A 275 -2.80 -18.16 1.16
N PHE A 276 -3.41 -19.32 1.07
CA PHE A 276 -3.45 -20.31 2.14
C PHE A 276 -3.08 -21.69 1.59
N SER A 277 -2.04 -22.29 2.16
CA SER A 277 -1.68 -23.71 1.97
C SER A 277 -0.79 -24.17 3.12
N PRO A 278 -1.17 -25.19 3.88
CA PRO A 278 -0.52 -25.55 5.16
C PRO A 278 0.88 -26.13 5.07
N ARG A 279 1.33 -26.62 3.89
CA ARG A 279 2.70 -27.16 3.73
C ARG A 279 3.71 -26.04 3.81
N LEU A 280 4.61 -26.11 4.81
CA LEU A 280 5.67 -25.13 5.09
C LEU A 280 7.03 -25.68 4.65
N ASP A 281 7.89 -24.76 4.21
CA ASP A 281 9.32 -24.99 4.03
C ASP A 281 10.08 -25.00 5.38
N ASP A 282 11.39 -25.21 5.33
CA ASP A 282 12.25 -25.26 6.52
C ASP A 282 12.35 -23.91 7.26
N LYS A 283 11.90 -22.80 6.62
CA LYS A 283 11.84 -21.46 7.19
C LYS A 283 10.45 -21.11 7.75
N GLY A 284 9.50 -22.03 7.68
CA GLY A 284 8.14 -21.84 8.18
C GLY A 284 7.21 -21.07 7.25
N ASN A 285 7.54 -20.91 5.98
CA ASN A 285 6.71 -20.23 4.99
C ASN A 285 5.96 -21.26 4.11
N SER A 286 4.73 -20.91 3.69
CA SER A 286 3.92 -21.74 2.81
C SER A 286 4.61 -21.93 1.46
N VAL A 287 4.92 -23.18 1.09
CA VAL A 287 5.60 -23.54 -0.16
C VAL A 287 4.80 -23.09 -1.38
N ARG A 288 3.50 -23.46 -1.46
CA ARG A 288 2.59 -22.99 -2.53
C ARG A 288 2.34 -21.49 -2.44
N GLY A 289 2.32 -20.92 -1.23
CA GLY A 289 2.16 -19.48 -1.02
C GLY A 289 3.29 -18.66 -1.63
N ILE A 290 4.54 -19.04 -1.40
CA ILE A 290 5.72 -18.43 -2.04
C ILE A 290 5.64 -18.59 -3.56
N ALA A 291 5.38 -19.82 -4.05
CA ALA A 291 5.30 -20.09 -5.49
C ALA A 291 4.21 -19.28 -6.19
N ALA A 292 3.02 -19.14 -5.59
CA ALA A 292 1.93 -18.34 -6.12
C ALA A 292 2.30 -16.84 -6.19
N CYS A 293 2.85 -16.28 -5.11
CA CYS A 293 3.27 -14.88 -5.10
C CYS A 293 4.41 -14.58 -6.08
N ARG A 294 5.35 -15.52 -6.24
CA ARG A 294 6.44 -15.41 -7.21
C ARG A 294 5.90 -15.36 -8.65
N ARG A 295 5.03 -16.30 -9.03
CA ARG A 295 4.42 -16.32 -10.37
C ARG A 295 3.59 -15.08 -10.64
N LEU A 296 2.77 -14.64 -9.69
CA LEU A 296 2.03 -13.39 -9.80
C LEU A 296 2.96 -12.19 -10.01
N SER A 297 4.06 -12.11 -9.25
CA SER A 297 5.03 -11.02 -9.40
C SER A 297 5.74 -11.05 -10.74
N GLU A 298 6.16 -12.22 -11.23
CA GLU A 298 6.82 -12.38 -12.51
C GLU A 298 5.89 -12.06 -13.68
N ASP A 299 4.72 -12.70 -13.73
CA ASP A 299 3.79 -12.62 -14.86
C ASP A 299 3.16 -11.23 -15.01
N PHE A 300 2.93 -10.52 -13.90
CA PHE A 300 2.32 -9.18 -13.91
C PHE A 300 3.29 -8.03 -13.60
N GLY A 301 4.58 -8.33 -13.36
CA GLY A 301 5.57 -7.31 -13.05
C GLY A 301 5.28 -6.54 -11.75
N LEU A 302 4.89 -7.26 -10.68
CA LEU A 302 4.38 -6.64 -9.45
C LEU A 302 5.46 -6.19 -8.45
N HIS A 303 6.72 -6.43 -8.76
CA HIS A 303 7.83 -6.03 -7.90
C HIS A 303 7.83 -4.51 -7.70
N ILE A 304 7.81 -4.04 -6.44
CA ILE A 304 7.68 -2.61 -6.09
C ILE A 304 8.77 -1.72 -6.73
N PHE A 305 9.95 -2.27 -7.02
CA PHE A 305 11.02 -1.54 -7.70
C PHE A 305 10.92 -1.59 -9.23
N ARG A 306 10.00 -2.37 -9.81
CA ARG A 306 9.68 -2.29 -11.23
C ARG A 306 8.65 -1.16 -11.42
N ASN A 307 9.12 -0.01 -11.85
CA ASN A 307 8.24 1.11 -12.17
C ASN A 307 7.91 1.09 -13.68
N PRO A 308 6.71 0.64 -14.11
CA PRO A 308 6.31 0.65 -15.50
C PRO A 308 5.96 2.06 -16.02
N ARG A 309 5.89 3.07 -15.14
CA ARG A 309 5.47 4.42 -15.51
C ARG A 309 6.67 5.24 -15.93
N THR A 310 6.87 5.38 -17.23
CA THR A 310 7.78 6.38 -17.78
C THR A 310 7.18 7.76 -17.52
N PRO A 311 7.90 8.71 -16.89
CA PRO A 311 7.38 10.07 -16.65
C PRO A 311 6.81 10.76 -17.90
N SER A 312 7.32 10.43 -19.08
CA SER A 312 6.82 10.94 -20.38
C SER A 312 5.38 10.53 -20.71
N LEU A 313 4.84 9.48 -20.09
CA LEU A 313 3.45 9.04 -20.33
C LEU A 313 2.40 10.03 -19.84
N VAL A 314 2.76 10.98 -18.95
CA VAL A 314 1.85 12.05 -18.50
C VAL A 314 1.56 13.07 -19.59
N LEU A 315 2.46 13.25 -20.57
CA LEU A 315 2.23 14.08 -21.74
C LEU A 315 1.70 13.21 -22.89
N ARG A 316 0.39 13.28 -23.13
CA ARG A 316 -0.29 12.49 -24.16
C ARG A 316 0.00 13.02 -25.57
N ARG A 317 -0.15 14.33 -25.75
CA ARG A 317 0.05 15.04 -27.02
C ARG A 317 0.46 16.48 -26.78
N GLU A 318 1.13 17.02 -27.74
CA GLU A 318 1.48 18.43 -27.84
C GLU A 318 0.93 18.96 -29.14
N TYR A 319 0.36 20.16 -29.14
CA TYR A 319 -0.15 20.85 -30.31
C TYR A 319 0.39 22.28 -30.32
N SER A 320 0.66 22.80 -31.51
CA SER A 320 0.86 24.23 -31.73
C SER A 320 -0.50 24.93 -31.95
N GLY A 321 -0.57 26.22 -31.74
CA GLY A 321 -1.77 26.98 -32.06
C GLY A 321 -2.16 26.91 -33.54
N ALA A 322 -1.24 26.55 -34.42
CA ALA A 322 -1.54 26.31 -35.85
C ALA A 322 -2.36 25.02 -36.07
N GLU A 323 -2.15 23.99 -35.19
CA GLU A 323 -2.85 22.71 -35.26
C GLU A 323 -4.16 22.72 -34.45
N ALA A 324 -4.27 23.63 -33.48
CA ALA A 324 -5.39 23.70 -32.52
C ALA A 324 -5.88 25.15 -32.33
N ALA A 325 -6.07 25.89 -33.39
CA ALA A 325 -6.58 27.28 -33.35
C ALA A 325 -8.00 27.36 -32.75
N SER A 326 -8.35 28.51 -32.15
CA SER A 326 -9.71 28.75 -31.63
C SER A 326 -10.74 28.77 -32.75
N ARG A 327 -11.99 28.42 -32.41
CA ARG A 327 -13.14 28.43 -33.32
C ARG A 327 -13.71 29.82 -33.55
N ARG A 328 -13.18 30.84 -32.86
CA ARG A 328 -13.67 32.19 -32.98
C ARG A 328 -13.46 32.75 -34.37
N LEU A 329 -14.56 33.19 -34.99
CA LEU A 329 -14.49 33.91 -36.29
C LEU A 329 -13.83 35.27 -36.11
N ARG A 330 -12.80 35.55 -36.91
CA ARG A 330 -12.03 36.80 -36.88
C ARG A 330 -11.96 37.42 -38.26
N PRO A 331 -11.80 38.76 -38.34
CA PRO A 331 -11.54 39.43 -39.63
C PRO A 331 -10.33 38.84 -40.33
N PRO A 332 -10.29 38.85 -41.70
CA PRO A 332 -9.22 38.22 -42.47
C PRO A 332 -7.81 38.69 -42.11
N GLU A 333 -7.65 39.97 -41.79
CA GLU A 333 -6.36 40.56 -41.37
C GLU A 333 -5.89 40.00 -40.02
N ALA A 334 -6.78 39.95 -39.03
CA ALA A 334 -6.51 39.38 -37.71
C ALA A 334 -6.20 37.90 -37.82
N ALA A 335 -6.97 37.15 -38.63
CA ALA A 335 -6.73 35.71 -38.88
C ALA A 335 -5.37 35.46 -39.55
N ALA A 336 -4.94 36.35 -40.45
CA ALA A 336 -3.62 36.25 -41.09
C ALA A 336 -2.48 36.52 -40.11
N LEU A 337 -2.64 37.49 -39.19
CA LEU A 337 -1.66 37.79 -38.16
C LEU A 337 -1.54 36.62 -37.17
N LEU A 338 -2.68 36.05 -36.70
CA LEU A 338 -2.72 34.92 -35.79
C LEU A 338 -2.06 33.69 -36.40
N ARG A 339 -2.31 33.40 -37.68
CA ARG A 339 -1.63 32.28 -38.37
C ARG A 339 -0.10 32.42 -38.39
N LYS A 340 0.43 33.62 -38.52
CA LYS A 340 1.87 33.86 -38.42
C LYS A 340 2.46 33.63 -37.02
N ARG A 341 1.69 33.87 -36.00
CA ARG A 341 2.09 33.74 -34.59
C ARG A 341 1.63 32.45 -33.90
N ALA A 342 0.78 31.66 -34.55
CA ALA A 342 0.18 30.46 -33.99
C ALA A 342 1.20 29.44 -33.42
N GLY A 343 2.41 29.38 -33.99
CA GLY A 343 3.50 28.55 -33.47
C GLY A 343 4.00 28.94 -32.08
N ARG A 344 3.66 30.16 -31.58
CA ARG A 344 4.06 30.64 -30.25
C ARG A 344 3.10 30.19 -29.12
N ILE A 345 2.02 29.51 -29.46
CA ILE A 345 1.08 28.91 -28.50
C ILE A 345 1.29 27.39 -28.50
N ARG A 346 1.44 26.78 -27.35
CA ARG A 346 1.58 25.32 -27.15
C ARG A 346 0.49 24.81 -26.24
N LEU A 347 -0.24 23.79 -26.68
CA LEU A 347 -1.21 23.03 -25.88
C LEU A 347 -0.60 21.69 -25.54
N LEU A 348 -0.45 21.42 -24.26
CA LEU A 348 0.09 20.20 -23.68
C LEU A 348 -1.07 19.39 -23.08
N ALA A 349 -1.52 18.35 -23.78
CA ALA A 349 -2.59 17.47 -23.30
C ALA A 349 -2.02 16.44 -22.32
N LEU A 350 -2.36 16.58 -21.04
CA LEU A 350 -1.89 15.71 -19.94
C LEU A 350 -2.85 14.54 -19.69
N GLN A 351 -2.34 13.46 -19.07
CA GLN A 351 -3.15 12.29 -18.76
C GLN A 351 -2.65 11.51 -17.53
N GLY A 352 -3.55 10.71 -16.94
CA GLY A 352 -3.26 9.76 -15.87
C GLY A 352 -2.92 10.44 -14.54
N ASP A 353 -2.19 9.71 -13.68
CA ASP A 353 -1.75 10.22 -12.38
C ASP A 353 -0.45 11.01 -12.56
N ILE A 354 -0.46 12.26 -12.15
CA ILE A 354 0.72 13.14 -12.21
C ILE A 354 1.34 13.19 -10.80
N ALA A 355 2.42 12.44 -10.62
CA ALA A 355 3.33 12.54 -9.48
C ALA A 355 4.50 13.48 -9.80
N LEU A 356 5.40 13.72 -8.82
CA LEU A 356 6.54 14.63 -8.95
C LEU A 356 7.35 14.42 -10.24
N ALA A 357 7.71 13.18 -10.58
CA ALA A 357 8.51 12.89 -11.77
C ALA A 357 7.77 13.20 -13.08
N GLY A 358 6.44 13.02 -13.11
CA GLY A 358 5.60 13.39 -14.25
C GLY A 358 5.48 14.90 -14.41
N ALA A 359 5.26 15.63 -13.30
CA ALA A 359 5.24 17.09 -13.30
C ALA A 359 6.58 17.67 -13.78
N GLU A 360 7.69 17.14 -13.27
CA GLU A 360 9.05 17.56 -13.65
C GLU A 360 9.33 17.32 -15.15
N TYR A 361 8.83 16.21 -15.72
CA TYR A 361 8.91 16.00 -17.16
C TYR A 361 8.16 17.08 -17.94
N VAL A 362 6.94 17.45 -17.52
CA VAL A 362 6.14 18.53 -18.14
C VAL A 362 6.87 19.86 -18.04
N VAL A 363 7.44 20.17 -16.87
CA VAL A 363 8.22 21.39 -16.63
C VAL A 363 9.43 21.49 -17.56
N ARG A 364 10.21 20.43 -17.68
CA ARG A 364 11.35 20.39 -18.64
C ARG A 364 10.91 20.56 -20.08
N ARG A 365 9.73 20.03 -20.43
CA ARG A 365 9.16 20.24 -21.75
C ARG A 365 8.80 21.69 -21.98
N ILE A 366 8.11 22.33 -21.03
CA ILE A 366 7.80 23.77 -21.07
C ILE A 366 9.08 24.60 -21.17
N ALA A 367 10.08 24.33 -20.36
CA ALA A 367 11.35 25.06 -20.36
C ALA A 367 12.04 25.04 -21.75
N ARG A 368 12.04 23.89 -22.41
CA ARG A 368 12.58 23.78 -23.79
C ARG A 368 11.74 24.57 -24.81
N LEU A 369 10.42 24.56 -24.64
CA LEU A 369 9.50 25.25 -25.50
C LEU A 369 9.49 26.78 -25.30
N CYS A 370 9.97 27.27 -24.16
CA CYS A 370 10.10 28.73 -23.92
C CYS A 370 10.98 29.47 -24.90
N GLU A 371 11.88 28.80 -25.62
CA GLU A 371 12.66 29.42 -26.73
C GLU A 371 11.78 29.73 -27.94
N GLU A 372 10.70 28.98 -28.14
CA GLU A 372 9.86 29.04 -29.34
C GLU A 372 8.44 29.58 -29.07
N ALA A 373 7.97 29.49 -27.79
CA ALA A 373 6.59 29.79 -27.42
C ALA A 373 6.48 30.80 -26.29
N ASP A 374 5.40 31.58 -26.28
CA ASP A 374 5.07 32.56 -25.24
C ASP A 374 3.87 32.15 -24.38
N SER A 375 3.02 31.26 -24.90
CA SER A 375 1.80 30.85 -24.23
C SER A 375 1.68 29.31 -24.13
N PHE A 376 1.37 28.82 -22.95
CA PHE A 376 1.22 27.39 -22.66
C PHE A 376 -0.15 27.11 -22.11
N ILE A 377 -0.83 26.09 -22.64
CA ILE A 377 -2.12 25.58 -22.18
C ILE A 377 -1.89 24.16 -21.66
N LEU A 378 -2.15 23.91 -20.36
CA LEU A 378 -2.14 22.60 -19.77
C LEU A 378 -3.56 22.03 -19.73
N ASP A 379 -3.85 21.09 -20.64
CA ASP A 379 -5.14 20.41 -20.71
C ASP A 379 -5.19 19.28 -19.68
N MET A 380 -6.00 19.46 -18.65
CA MET A 380 -6.14 18.55 -17.51
C MET A 380 -7.28 17.53 -17.69
N HIS A 381 -7.96 17.48 -18.82
CA HIS A 381 -9.15 16.65 -19.05
C HIS A 381 -8.96 15.17 -18.70
N ARG A 382 -7.81 14.60 -19.02
CA ARG A 382 -7.49 13.18 -18.83
C ARG A 382 -6.58 12.90 -17.64
N VAL A 383 -6.31 13.89 -16.83
CA VAL A 383 -5.57 13.71 -15.57
C VAL A 383 -6.50 13.03 -14.58
N SER A 384 -6.08 11.91 -13.99
CA SER A 384 -6.87 11.15 -13.02
C SER A 384 -6.60 11.62 -11.60
N ARG A 385 -5.34 11.92 -11.29
CA ARG A 385 -4.90 12.39 -9.97
C ARG A 385 -3.71 13.34 -10.10
N LEU A 386 -3.59 14.29 -9.17
CA LEU A 386 -2.48 15.21 -9.04
C LEU A 386 -1.97 15.20 -7.60
N ASP A 387 -0.72 14.78 -7.40
CA ASP A 387 -0.10 14.79 -6.08
C ASP A 387 0.25 16.22 -5.63
N ALA A 388 0.25 16.47 -4.32
CA ALA A 388 0.57 17.80 -3.79
C ALA A 388 1.95 18.30 -4.21
N SER A 389 2.97 17.43 -4.26
CA SER A 389 4.31 17.77 -4.74
C SER A 389 4.32 18.12 -6.24
N ALA A 390 3.53 17.41 -7.05
CA ALA A 390 3.36 17.71 -8.47
C ALA A 390 2.66 19.07 -8.69
N ALA A 391 1.61 19.34 -7.90
CA ALA A 391 0.92 20.64 -7.92
C ALA A 391 1.88 21.79 -7.58
N GLN A 392 2.71 21.62 -6.56
CA GLN A 392 3.71 22.61 -6.14
C GLN A 392 4.71 22.94 -7.26
N VAL A 393 5.21 21.92 -7.94
CA VAL A 393 6.16 22.08 -9.05
C VAL A 393 5.51 22.77 -10.25
N LEU A 394 4.27 22.41 -10.60
CA LEU A 394 3.53 23.07 -11.69
C LEU A 394 3.21 24.53 -11.37
N GLN A 395 2.89 24.87 -10.13
CA GLN A 395 2.64 26.25 -9.71
C GLN A 395 3.92 27.10 -9.67
N GLU A 396 5.04 26.54 -9.24
CA GLU A 396 6.32 27.21 -9.31
C GLU A 396 6.70 27.49 -10.78
N THR A 397 6.42 26.57 -11.69
CA THR A 397 6.62 26.75 -13.13
C THR A 397 5.73 27.87 -13.68
N LEU A 398 4.47 27.92 -13.26
CA LEU A 398 3.56 29.01 -13.61
C LEU A 398 4.16 30.38 -13.22
N ARG A 399 4.64 30.51 -11.99
CA ARG A 399 5.27 31.76 -11.50
C ARG A 399 6.48 32.15 -12.36
N GLN A 400 7.37 31.20 -12.65
CA GLN A 400 8.56 31.47 -13.46
C GLN A 400 8.23 31.85 -14.90
N VAL A 401 7.27 31.19 -15.54
CA VAL A 401 6.79 31.51 -16.88
C VAL A 401 6.20 32.92 -16.94
N VAL A 402 5.37 33.29 -15.95
CA VAL A 402 4.76 34.62 -15.85
C VAL A 402 5.80 35.71 -15.58
N GLN A 403 6.79 35.46 -14.72
CA GLN A 403 7.90 36.40 -14.46
C GLN A 403 8.74 36.69 -15.71
N GLN A 404 8.79 35.77 -16.67
CA GLN A 404 9.45 35.93 -17.94
C GLN A 404 8.57 36.63 -19.02
N GLY A 405 7.40 37.16 -18.62
CA GLY A 405 6.47 37.82 -19.51
C GLY A 405 5.72 36.86 -20.47
N ARG A 406 5.64 35.58 -20.09
CA ARG A 406 4.91 34.55 -20.83
C ARG A 406 3.64 34.17 -20.08
N SER A 407 2.80 33.32 -20.68
CA SER A 407 1.58 32.84 -20.04
C SER A 407 1.53 31.30 -19.93
N LEU A 408 1.01 30.81 -18.82
CA LEU A 408 0.67 29.41 -18.63
C LEU A 408 -0.73 29.36 -18.01
N VAL A 409 -1.64 28.64 -18.66
CA VAL A 409 -3.03 28.53 -18.28
C VAL A 409 -3.47 27.07 -18.19
N TYR A 410 -4.50 26.80 -17.39
CA TYR A 410 -5.09 25.48 -17.29
C TYR A 410 -6.43 25.42 -18.02
N SER A 411 -6.77 24.27 -18.60
CA SER A 411 -8.09 24.03 -19.16
C SER A 411 -8.71 22.74 -18.63
N ARG A 412 -10.06 22.71 -18.55
CA ARG A 412 -10.88 21.55 -18.18
C ARG A 412 -10.63 21.00 -16.78
N ILE A 413 -10.38 21.86 -15.79
CA ILE A 413 -10.15 21.49 -14.39
C ILE A 413 -11.24 21.97 -13.44
N ARG A 414 -11.99 23.05 -13.75
CA ARG A 414 -12.96 23.70 -12.85
C ARG A 414 -14.03 22.77 -12.25
N ALA A 415 -14.46 21.75 -12.99
CA ALA A 415 -15.44 20.78 -12.51
C ALA A 415 -14.83 19.65 -11.66
N ARG A 416 -13.54 19.77 -11.28
CA ARG A 416 -12.76 18.72 -10.63
C ARG A 416 -11.98 19.27 -9.44
N PRO A 417 -12.67 19.50 -8.30
CA PRO A 417 -12.04 20.07 -7.09
C PRO A 417 -10.82 19.28 -6.64
N GLU A 418 -10.82 17.97 -6.78
CA GLU A 418 -9.73 17.08 -6.40
C GLU A 418 -8.40 17.35 -7.15
N LEU A 419 -8.46 18.00 -8.32
CA LEU A 419 -7.29 18.45 -9.07
C LEU A 419 -7.03 19.94 -8.89
N GLU A 420 -8.08 20.75 -8.75
CA GLU A 420 -7.97 22.20 -8.68
C GLU A 420 -7.49 22.69 -7.31
N GLU A 421 -7.99 22.08 -6.22
CA GLU A 421 -7.60 22.47 -4.86
C GLU A 421 -6.09 22.33 -4.58
N PRO A 422 -5.39 21.23 -4.95
CA PRO A 422 -3.94 21.16 -4.79
C PRO A 422 -3.17 22.27 -5.52
N LEU A 423 -3.65 22.69 -6.70
CA LEU A 423 -3.04 23.79 -7.47
C LEU A 423 -3.30 25.13 -6.77
N LYS A 424 -4.51 25.39 -6.27
CA LYS A 424 -4.86 26.61 -5.53
C LYS A 424 -4.11 26.71 -4.21
N CYS A 425 -4.04 25.63 -3.44
CA CYS A 425 -3.30 25.57 -2.17
C CYS A 425 -1.81 25.85 -2.32
N ALA A 426 -1.21 25.46 -3.46
CA ALA A 426 0.18 25.72 -3.76
C ALA A 426 0.47 27.20 -4.11
N LEU A 427 -0.58 28.00 -4.38
CA LEU A 427 -0.48 29.46 -4.58
C LEU A 427 -0.48 30.16 -3.21
N GLN A 428 0.69 30.52 -2.71
CA GLN A 428 0.85 31.19 -1.41
C GLN A 428 0.40 32.67 -1.38
N SER A 429 -0.08 33.24 -2.47
CA SER A 429 -0.64 34.58 -2.55
C SER A 429 -1.56 34.72 -3.76
N GLU A 430 -2.60 35.57 -3.65
CA GLU A 430 -3.57 35.91 -4.71
C GLU A 430 -2.99 36.65 -5.92
N ALA A 431 -1.67 36.75 -6.04
CA ALA A 431 -1.03 37.55 -7.06
C ALA A 431 -0.86 36.78 -8.38
N ASN A 432 -1.70 37.11 -9.34
CA ASN A 432 -1.44 37.14 -10.76
C ASN A 432 -0.86 35.86 -11.42
N GLY A 433 -1.73 35.03 -12.00
CA GLY A 433 -1.29 34.05 -12.96
C GLY A 433 -2.11 32.77 -13.09
N TYR A 434 -2.90 32.36 -12.07
CA TYR A 434 -3.75 31.20 -12.20
C TYR A 434 -4.99 31.51 -13.03
N LEU A 435 -4.93 31.17 -14.31
CA LEU A 435 -6.06 31.25 -15.21
C LEU A 435 -6.52 29.85 -15.57
N CYS A 436 -7.82 29.62 -15.46
CA CYS A 436 -8.44 28.34 -15.78
C CYS A 436 -9.65 28.55 -16.69
N PHE A 437 -9.71 27.77 -17.77
CA PHE A 437 -10.75 27.81 -18.78
C PHE A 437 -11.58 26.52 -18.78
N GLU A 438 -12.85 26.64 -19.16
CA GLU A 438 -13.78 25.49 -19.21
C GLU A 438 -13.35 24.47 -20.26
N ASP A 439 -12.80 24.94 -21.37
CA ASP A 439 -12.31 24.09 -22.45
C ASP A 439 -11.04 24.65 -23.12
N ASN A 440 -10.51 23.89 -24.06
CA ASN A 440 -9.32 24.27 -24.80
C ASN A 440 -9.56 25.40 -25.80
N ASP A 441 -10.80 25.55 -26.29
CA ASP A 441 -11.16 26.59 -27.27
C ASP A 441 -11.08 27.97 -26.65
N LEU A 442 -11.69 28.14 -25.47
CA LEU A 442 -11.62 29.37 -24.69
C LEU A 442 -10.19 29.68 -24.23
N ALA A 443 -9.43 28.66 -23.80
CA ALA A 443 -8.02 28.84 -23.46
C ALA A 443 -7.18 29.29 -24.65
N MET A 444 -7.42 28.72 -25.81
CA MET A 444 -6.75 29.08 -27.05
C MET A 444 -7.11 30.49 -27.51
N GLU A 445 -8.43 30.84 -27.46
CA GLU A 445 -8.93 32.16 -27.78
C GLU A 445 -8.26 33.25 -26.92
N TRP A 446 -8.06 32.96 -25.64
CA TRP A 446 -7.38 33.88 -24.72
C TRP A 446 -5.89 34.06 -25.05
N CYS A 447 -5.21 32.99 -25.46
CA CYS A 447 -3.79 33.03 -25.86
C CYS A 447 -3.57 33.75 -27.23
N GLU A 448 -4.54 33.70 -28.12
CA GLU A 448 -4.54 34.40 -29.41
C GLU A 448 -4.67 35.93 -29.27
#